data_8d54da53e5db87e034ab6b092b89ae4a
#
_entry.id   8d54da53e5db87e034ab6b092b89ae4a
#
_cell.length_a   1.000
_cell.length_b   1.000
_cell.length_c   1.000
_cell.angle_alpha   90.00
_cell.angle_beta   90.00
_cell.angle_gamma   90.00
#
_symmetry.space_group_name_H-M   'P 1'
#
loop_
_entity.id
_entity.type
_entity.pdbx_description
1 polymer ?
#
loop_
_entity_poly.entity_id
_entity_poly.type
_entity_poly.pdbx_seq_one_letter_code
_entity_poly.pdbx_strand_id
1 'polypeptide(L)'
;GRLRRECALIDSSKAVFGGQLPKSFCEELDLKGVYWCDYFSLEELAVFNAVPTAEGVIGILIDKLPITVRSMKCAVTGYGKIGKAVAASLKALGADVTVIARKPRDAAEILSQSMHTCTFKDLKTEKNDFDVLINTVPAKVIGKEEMNNLKSDCLLLEVASPPFGIDFGAAKEHALTVIKASSLPGKVAPKTAGEIIGKTILPIFEKKGLIP
;
A
#
# COMPACT_ATOMS: atom_id res chain seq x y z
N GLY A 1 27.34 -9.08 6.59
CA GLY A 1 27.24 -10.07 5.59
C GLY A 1 27.59 -9.57 4.19
N ARG A 2 26.78 -9.91 3.20
CA ARG A 2 27.03 -9.67 1.75
C ARG A 2 27.15 -8.19 1.42
N LEU A 3 26.23 -7.35 1.89
CA LEU A 3 26.26 -5.89 1.67
C LEU A 3 27.55 -5.21 2.13
N ARG A 4 28.15 -5.64 3.26
CA ARG A 4 29.43 -5.07 3.72
C ARG A 4 30.61 -5.39 2.82
N ARG A 5 30.63 -6.57 2.16
CA ARG A 5 31.67 -6.93 1.20
C ARG A 5 31.53 -6.12 -0.08
N GLU A 6 30.33 -5.90 -0.55
CA GLU A 6 30.05 -5.11 -1.74
C GLU A 6 30.36 -3.63 -1.53
N CYS A 7 30.07 -3.09 -0.33
CA CYS A 7 30.40 -1.71 0.02
C CYS A 7 31.92 -1.40 -0.03
N ALA A 8 32.77 -2.38 0.23
CA ALA A 8 34.22 -2.21 0.14
C ALA A 8 34.72 -1.88 -1.28
N LEU A 9 33.97 -2.27 -2.32
CA LEU A 9 34.28 -2.04 -3.73
C LEU A 9 33.67 -0.75 -4.30
N ILE A 10 32.91 -0.02 -3.50
CA ILE A 10 32.20 1.19 -3.90
C ILE A 10 33.00 2.40 -3.45
N ASP A 11 33.32 3.28 -4.38
CA ASP A 11 33.99 4.56 -4.18
C ASP A 11 33.16 5.73 -4.72
N SER A 12 33.62 6.96 -4.51
CA SER A 12 32.92 8.18 -4.91
C SER A 12 32.71 8.37 -6.41
N SER A 13 33.32 7.53 -7.25
CA SER A 13 33.08 7.53 -8.72
C SER A 13 31.82 6.77 -9.10
N LYS A 14 31.16 6.11 -8.16
CA LYS A 14 29.97 5.26 -8.37
C LYS A 14 28.72 5.84 -7.72
N ALA A 15 27.57 5.34 -8.11
CA ALA A 15 26.29 5.64 -7.49
C ALA A 15 25.56 4.35 -7.11
N VAL A 16 24.81 4.39 -6.02
CA VAL A 16 24.02 3.26 -5.52
C VAL A 16 22.53 3.57 -5.62
N PHE A 17 21.81 2.74 -6.35
CA PHE A 17 20.35 2.78 -6.40
C PHE A 17 19.79 1.48 -5.84
N GLY A 18 18.86 1.58 -4.91
CA GLY A 18 18.25 0.41 -4.28
C GLY A 18 16.85 0.71 -3.77
N GLY A 19 16.12 -0.35 -3.41
CA GLY A 19 14.83 -0.24 -2.75
C GLY A 19 14.95 -0.70 -1.31
N GLN A 20 14.47 0.10 -0.34
CA GLN A 20 14.56 -0.16 1.10
C GLN A 20 16.01 -0.33 1.58
N LEU A 21 16.86 0.61 1.23
CA LEU A 21 18.27 0.60 1.66
C LEU A 21 18.34 0.70 3.20
N PRO A 22 19.10 -0.19 3.86
CA PRO A 22 19.29 -0.10 5.30
C PRO A 22 19.96 1.22 5.70
N LYS A 23 19.48 1.88 6.76
CA LYS A 23 20.02 3.17 7.24
C LYS A 23 21.53 3.12 7.47
N SER A 24 22.02 2.05 8.10
CA SER A 24 23.47 1.86 8.34
C SER A 24 24.29 1.75 7.04
N PHE A 25 23.69 1.26 5.96
CA PHE A 25 24.35 1.20 4.65
C PHE A 25 24.38 2.59 3.99
N CYS A 26 23.31 3.36 4.10
CA CYS A 26 23.28 4.75 3.62
C CYS A 26 24.32 5.61 4.34
N GLU A 27 24.43 5.50 5.66
CA GLU A 27 25.44 6.19 6.48
C GLU A 27 26.88 5.82 6.04
N GLU A 28 27.14 4.56 5.69
CA GLU A 28 28.44 4.13 5.17
C GLU A 28 28.73 4.72 3.78
N LEU A 29 27.73 4.83 2.91
CA LEU A 29 27.86 5.47 1.60
C LEU A 29 28.12 6.98 1.74
N ASP A 30 27.45 7.66 2.67
CA ASP A 30 27.68 9.08 2.97
C ASP A 30 29.11 9.35 3.41
N LEU A 31 29.67 8.49 4.29
CA LEU A 31 31.06 8.60 4.74
C LEU A 31 32.08 8.44 3.62
N LYS A 32 31.71 7.71 2.56
CA LYS A 32 32.57 7.50 1.35
C LYS A 32 32.33 8.55 0.26
N GLY A 33 31.42 9.50 0.48
CA GLY A 33 31.01 10.47 -0.53
C GLY A 33 30.33 9.84 -1.76
N VAL A 34 29.72 8.67 -1.60
CA VAL A 34 29.01 7.95 -2.68
C VAL A 34 27.59 8.45 -2.78
N TYR A 35 27.17 8.85 -3.96
CA TYR A 35 25.77 9.16 -4.19
C TYR A 35 24.90 7.91 -4.08
N TRP A 36 23.81 7.99 -3.34
CA TRP A 36 22.84 6.92 -3.24
C TRP A 36 21.39 7.43 -3.34
N CYS A 37 20.49 6.56 -3.77
CA CYS A 37 19.06 6.83 -3.89
C CYS A 37 18.28 5.59 -3.50
N ASP A 38 17.47 5.69 -2.45
CA ASP A 38 16.42 4.71 -2.18
C ASP A 38 15.18 5.08 -3.00
N TYR A 39 14.99 4.38 -4.13
CA TYR A 39 13.88 4.70 -5.03
C TYR A 39 12.49 4.38 -4.42
N PHE A 40 12.39 3.54 -3.38
CA PHE A 40 11.11 3.34 -2.66
C PHE A 40 10.70 4.54 -1.81
N SER A 41 11.62 5.45 -1.50
CA SER A 41 11.29 6.70 -0.83
C SER A 41 10.73 7.77 -1.77
N LEU A 42 10.83 7.55 -3.09
CA LEU A 42 10.41 8.52 -4.10
C LEU A 42 8.88 8.56 -4.23
N GLU A 43 8.35 9.75 -4.23
CA GLU A 43 6.90 9.97 -4.26
C GLU A 43 6.27 9.51 -5.58
N GLU A 44 6.96 9.76 -6.70
CA GLU A 44 6.53 9.35 -8.02
C GLU A 44 6.40 7.82 -8.13
N LEU A 45 7.38 7.08 -7.59
CA LEU A 45 7.31 5.63 -7.58
C LEU A 45 6.08 5.14 -6.80
N ALA A 46 5.80 5.76 -5.64
CA ALA A 46 4.64 5.39 -4.82
C ALA A 46 3.31 5.67 -5.55
N VAL A 47 3.24 6.75 -6.34
CA VAL A 47 2.07 7.06 -7.17
C VAL A 47 1.88 6.01 -8.27
N PHE A 48 2.94 5.71 -9.05
CA PHE A 48 2.85 4.72 -10.13
C PHE A 48 2.55 3.31 -9.61
N ASN A 49 3.15 2.91 -8.50
CA ASN A 49 2.93 1.60 -7.88
C ASN A 49 1.53 1.43 -7.27
N ALA A 50 0.76 2.50 -7.10
CA ALA A 50 -0.60 2.41 -6.59
C ALA A 50 -1.52 1.66 -7.57
N VAL A 51 -1.30 1.78 -8.89
CA VAL A 51 -2.11 1.08 -9.91
C VAL A 51 -1.92 -0.44 -9.84
N PRO A 52 -0.72 -1.01 -10.02
CA PRO A 52 -0.55 -2.46 -9.92
C PRO A 52 -0.82 -2.99 -8.50
N THR A 53 -0.74 -2.15 -7.46
CA THR A 53 -1.20 -2.53 -6.12
C THR A 53 -2.72 -2.72 -6.10
N ALA A 54 -3.50 -1.81 -6.69
CA ALA A 54 -4.95 -1.93 -6.77
C ALA A 54 -5.39 -3.15 -7.59
N GLU A 55 -4.73 -3.42 -8.72
CA GLU A 55 -4.96 -4.63 -9.51
C GLU A 55 -4.69 -5.91 -8.72
N GLY A 56 -3.60 -5.91 -7.93
CA GLY A 56 -3.28 -7.04 -7.05
C GLY A 56 -4.31 -7.24 -5.93
N VAL A 57 -4.87 -6.17 -5.37
CA VAL A 57 -5.99 -6.23 -4.43
C VAL A 57 -7.19 -6.89 -5.10
N ILE A 58 -7.60 -6.44 -6.28
CA ILE A 58 -8.72 -7.00 -7.03
C ILE A 58 -8.51 -8.50 -7.32
N GLY A 59 -7.29 -8.86 -7.75
CA GLY A 59 -6.93 -10.27 -7.98
C GLY A 59 -7.11 -11.13 -6.74
N ILE A 60 -6.71 -10.64 -5.56
CA ILE A 60 -6.91 -11.35 -4.29
C ILE A 60 -8.40 -11.49 -3.96
N LEU A 61 -9.21 -10.44 -4.17
CA LEU A 61 -10.64 -10.50 -3.90
C LEU A 61 -11.35 -11.54 -4.77
N ILE A 62 -11.02 -11.57 -6.07
CA ILE A 62 -11.59 -12.55 -7.02
C ILE A 62 -11.19 -14.00 -6.65
N ASP A 63 -9.96 -14.20 -6.18
CA ASP A 63 -9.46 -15.53 -5.79
C ASP A 63 -10.01 -16.03 -4.44
N LYS A 64 -10.26 -15.12 -3.51
CA LYS A 64 -10.57 -15.47 -2.11
C LYS A 64 -12.03 -15.35 -1.72
N LEU A 65 -12.82 -14.55 -2.42
CA LEU A 65 -14.23 -14.36 -2.09
C LEU A 65 -15.13 -15.05 -3.14
N PRO A 66 -16.12 -15.84 -2.69
CA PRO A 66 -17.02 -16.59 -3.58
C PRO A 66 -18.13 -15.71 -4.17
N ILE A 67 -17.94 -14.40 -4.22
CA ILE A 67 -18.89 -13.39 -4.72
C ILE A 67 -18.24 -12.52 -5.79
N THR A 68 -19.06 -11.93 -6.64
CA THR A 68 -18.57 -10.99 -7.66
C THR A 68 -18.13 -9.68 -7.03
N VAL A 69 -17.13 -9.01 -7.62
CA VAL A 69 -16.73 -7.66 -7.18
C VAL A 69 -17.89 -6.67 -7.36
N ARG A 70 -18.71 -6.86 -8.37
CA ARG A 70 -19.91 -6.04 -8.56
C ARG A 70 -20.88 -6.21 -7.38
N SER A 71 -21.28 -5.08 -6.79
CA SER A 71 -22.11 -4.99 -5.59
C SER A 71 -21.47 -5.52 -4.29
N MET A 72 -20.18 -5.94 -4.30
CA MET A 72 -19.42 -6.26 -3.09
C MET A 72 -19.31 -5.04 -2.20
N LYS A 73 -19.59 -5.18 -0.91
CA LYS A 73 -19.44 -4.11 0.08
C LYS A 73 -18.01 -4.02 0.55
N CYS A 74 -17.28 -3.05 0.03
CA CYS A 74 -15.86 -2.88 0.28
C CYS A 74 -15.60 -1.68 1.19
N ALA A 75 -14.89 -1.89 2.30
CA ALA A 75 -14.33 -0.82 3.12
C ALA A 75 -12.85 -0.61 2.76
N VAL A 76 -12.42 0.63 2.55
CA VAL A 76 -11.01 1.00 2.34
C VAL A 76 -10.57 1.99 3.39
N THR A 77 -9.61 1.63 4.24
CA THR A 77 -9.08 2.57 5.24
C THR A 77 -7.96 3.42 4.66
N GLY A 78 -8.09 4.73 4.85
CA GLY A 78 -7.17 5.73 4.32
C GLY A 78 -7.46 6.13 2.87
N TYR A 79 -7.17 7.39 2.56
CA TYR A 79 -7.37 7.99 1.24
C TYR A 79 -6.07 8.60 0.70
N GLY A 80 -4.97 7.87 0.90
CA GLY A 80 -3.66 8.14 0.30
C GLY A 80 -3.55 7.60 -1.13
N LYS A 81 -2.33 7.56 -1.70
CA LYS A 81 -2.09 7.09 -3.08
C LYS A 81 -2.70 5.70 -3.35
N ILE A 82 -2.40 4.73 -2.46
CA ILE A 82 -2.91 3.36 -2.60
C ILE A 82 -4.43 3.32 -2.35
N GLY A 83 -4.91 3.95 -1.27
CA GLY A 83 -6.34 3.96 -0.94
C GLY A 83 -7.20 4.55 -2.05
N LYS A 84 -6.76 5.65 -2.67
CA LYS A 84 -7.42 6.27 -3.83
C LYS A 84 -7.49 5.32 -5.03
N ALA A 85 -6.36 4.69 -5.38
CA ALA A 85 -6.30 3.77 -6.52
C ALA A 85 -7.18 2.53 -6.29
N VAL A 86 -7.13 1.93 -5.10
CA VAL A 86 -7.95 0.77 -4.73
C VAL A 86 -9.43 1.12 -4.77
N ALA A 87 -9.84 2.22 -4.10
CA ALA A 87 -11.24 2.64 -4.05
C ALA A 87 -11.80 2.96 -5.44
N ALA A 88 -11.05 3.69 -6.26
CA ALA A 88 -11.46 4.02 -7.64
C ALA A 88 -11.59 2.77 -8.52
N SER A 89 -10.65 1.83 -8.42
CA SER A 89 -10.69 0.59 -9.21
C SER A 89 -11.84 -0.31 -8.82
N LEU A 90 -12.12 -0.47 -7.52
CA LEU A 90 -13.28 -1.22 -7.02
C LEU A 90 -14.59 -0.57 -7.44
N LYS A 91 -14.69 0.76 -7.34
CA LYS A 91 -15.86 1.51 -7.80
C LYS A 91 -16.11 1.33 -9.29
N ALA A 92 -15.05 1.37 -10.12
CA ALA A 92 -15.15 1.15 -11.56
C ALA A 92 -15.66 -0.26 -11.92
N LEU A 93 -15.38 -1.26 -11.09
CA LEU A 93 -15.91 -2.62 -11.21
C LEU A 93 -17.34 -2.78 -10.66
N GLY A 94 -17.93 -1.71 -10.14
CA GLY A 94 -19.30 -1.69 -9.62
C GLY A 94 -19.43 -2.18 -8.18
N ALA A 95 -18.37 -2.19 -7.38
CA ALA A 95 -18.42 -2.43 -5.96
C ALA A 95 -19.12 -1.27 -5.22
N ASP A 96 -19.74 -1.59 -4.09
CA ASP A 96 -20.23 -0.62 -3.12
C ASP A 96 -19.08 -0.23 -2.18
N VAL A 97 -18.47 0.93 -2.42
CA VAL A 97 -17.22 1.34 -1.76
C VAL A 97 -17.47 2.37 -0.69
N THR A 98 -17.07 2.06 0.54
CA THR A 98 -16.98 2.99 1.66
C THR A 98 -15.51 3.25 1.99
N VAL A 99 -15.09 4.51 1.99
CA VAL A 99 -13.74 4.90 2.37
C VAL A 99 -13.73 5.46 3.78
N ILE A 100 -12.92 4.89 4.66
CA ILE A 100 -12.74 5.37 6.03
C ILE A 100 -11.63 6.44 6.02
N ALA A 101 -12.02 7.71 6.15
CA ALA A 101 -11.13 8.85 6.06
C ALA A 101 -11.24 9.76 7.28
N ARG A 102 -10.15 10.51 7.59
CA ARG A 102 -10.11 11.42 8.74
C ARG A 102 -10.34 12.87 8.37
N LYS A 103 -9.95 13.26 7.14
CA LYS A 103 -9.93 14.66 6.74
C LYS A 103 -11.24 15.04 6.04
N PRO A 104 -11.88 16.16 6.39
CA PRO A 104 -13.08 16.63 5.70
C PRO A 104 -12.90 16.81 4.19
N ARG A 105 -11.70 17.26 3.76
CA ARG A 105 -11.36 17.37 2.33
C ARG A 105 -11.44 16.03 1.62
N ASP A 106 -10.89 14.97 2.24
CA ASP A 106 -10.89 13.63 1.65
C ASP A 106 -12.34 13.12 1.55
N ALA A 107 -13.17 13.35 2.59
CA ALA A 107 -14.58 12.99 2.58
C ALA A 107 -15.35 13.67 1.43
N ALA A 108 -15.12 14.97 1.21
CA ALA A 108 -15.74 15.69 0.09
C ALA A 108 -15.31 15.11 -1.28
N GLU A 109 -14.03 14.79 -1.45
CA GLU A 109 -13.51 14.17 -2.68
C GLU A 109 -14.12 12.76 -2.91
N ILE A 110 -14.23 11.93 -1.86
CA ILE A 110 -14.84 10.60 -1.91
C ILE A 110 -16.32 10.68 -2.35
N LEU A 111 -17.09 11.56 -1.72
CA LEU A 111 -18.50 11.76 -2.05
C LEU A 111 -18.69 12.27 -3.50
N SER A 112 -17.81 13.15 -3.98
CA SER A 112 -17.86 13.65 -5.36
C SER A 112 -17.67 12.56 -6.42
N GLN A 113 -17.04 11.43 -6.04
CA GLN A 113 -16.85 10.25 -6.87
C GLN A 113 -17.94 9.18 -6.66
N SER A 114 -19.06 9.56 -6.03
CA SER A 114 -20.19 8.66 -5.75
C SER A 114 -19.81 7.42 -4.95
N MET A 115 -18.85 7.55 -4.05
CA MET A 115 -18.50 6.57 -3.03
C MET A 115 -19.04 7.00 -1.66
N HIS A 116 -19.16 6.07 -0.73
CA HIS A 116 -19.52 6.36 0.65
C HIS A 116 -18.27 6.70 1.48
N THR A 117 -18.47 7.43 2.58
CA THR A 117 -17.38 7.71 3.51
C THR A 117 -17.90 7.65 4.96
N CYS A 118 -17.06 7.17 5.86
CA CYS A 118 -17.27 7.23 7.28
C CYS A 118 -15.94 7.52 7.99
N THR A 119 -16.02 7.73 9.32
CA THR A 119 -14.84 7.95 10.15
C THR A 119 -14.40 6.65 10.84
N PHE A 120 -13.19 6.61 11.39
CA PHE A 120 -12.77 5.51 12.26
C PHE A 120 -13.63 5.40 13.54
N LYS A 121 -14.27 6.48 13.98
CA LYS A 121 -15.20 6.44 15.08
C LYS A 121 -16.48 5.68 14.71
N ASP A 122 -17.02 5.95 13.52
CA ASP A 122 -18.22 5.27 13.04
C ASP A 122 -17.97 3.77 12.89
N LEU A 123 -16.78 3.38 12.38
CA LEU A 123 -16.37 1.97 12.28
C LEU A 123 -16.37 1.25 13.64
N LYS A 124 -16.11 1.98 14.75
CA LYS A 124 -16.14 1.44 16.11
C LYS A 124 -17.54 1.33 16.70
N THR A 125 -18.44 2.23 16.33
CA THR A 125 -19.74 2.40 17.01
C THR A 125 -20.91 1.84 16.23
N GLU A 126 -20.78 1.65 14.93
CA GLU A 126 -21.84 1.21 14.04
C GLU A 126 -21.58 -0.20 13.52
N LYS A 127 -22.66 -0.98 13.39
CA LYS A 127 -22.59 -2.29 12.74
C LYS A 127 -22.28 -2.13 11.25
N ASN A 128 -21.32 -2.89 10.79
CA ASN A 128 -20.82 -2.84 9.42
C ASN A 128 -20.96 -4.21 8.74
N ASP A 129 -21.56 -4.23 7.56
CA ASP A 129 -21.83 -5.44 6.79
C ASP A 129 -20.87 -5.60 5.59
N PHE A 130 -19.65 -5.11 5.72
CA PHE A 130 -18.62 -5.21 4.70
C PHE A 130 -18.23 -6.67 4.41
N ASP A 131 -18.12 -7.00 3.12
CA ASP A 131 -17.57 -8.28 2.66
C ASP A 131 -16.04 -8.30 2.81
N VAL A 132 -15.41 -7.15 2.64
CA VAL A 132 -13.98 -6.96 2.83
C VAL A 132 -13.64 -5.59 3.42
N LEU A 133 -12.66 -5.58 4.32
CA LEU A 133 -12.02 -4.37 4.81
C LEU A 133 -10.55 -4.37 4.38
N ILE A 134 -10.18 -3.39 3.55
CA ILE A 134 -8.85 -3.25 2.95
C ILE A 134 -8.11 -2.13 3.67
N ASN A 135 -7.06 -2.50 4.41
CA ASN A 135 -6.25 -1.50 5.11
C ASN A 135 -5.08 -1.00 4.25
N THR A 136 -5.00 0.32 4.07
CA THR A 136 -3.89 1.01 3.40
C THR A 136 -3.11 1.95 4.32
N VAL A 137 -3.46 2.01 5.61
CA VAL A 137 -2.84 2.90 6.60
C VAL A 137 -1.73 2.16 7.36
N PRO A 138 -0.46 2.62 7.32
CA PRO A 138 0.65 1.98 8.01
C PRO A 138 0.73 2.42 9.49
N ALA A 139 -0.39 2.35 10.19
CA ALA A 139 -0.50 2.64 11.62
C ALA A 139 -1.68 1.84 12.17
N LYS A 140 -1.61 1.38 13.42
CA LYS A 140 -2.68 0.59 14.06
C LYS A 140 -3.99 1.37 14.10
N VAL A 141 -4.92 0.99 13.23
CA VAL A 141 -6.23 1.64 13.06
C VAL A 141 -7.39 0.65 13.07
N ILE A 142 -7.13 -0.65 12.93
CA ILE A 142 -8.12 -1.71 12.98
C ILE A 142 -7.74 -2.68 14.10
N GLY A 143 -8.36 -2.48 15.24
CA GLY A 143 -8.19 -3.29 16.44
C GLY A 143 -9.50 -3.98 16.85
N LYS A 144 -9.55 -4.42 18.09
CA LYS A 144 -10.66 -5.16 18.67
C LYS A 144 -11.99 -4.39 18.58
N GLU A 145 -11.97 -3.08 18.84
CA GLU A 145 -13.18 -2.25 18.85
C GLU A 145 -13.82 -2.17 17.45
N GLU A 146 -13.01 -1.96 16.42
CA GLU A 146 -13.47 -1.95 15.03
C GLU A 146 -13.99 -3.33 14.61
N MET A 147 -13.30 -4.39 14.97
CA MET A 147 -13.64 -5.77 14.59
C MET A 147 -14.94 -6.27 15.24
N ASN A 148 -15.29 -5.80 16.44
CA ASN A 148 -16.57 -6.12 17.11
C ASN A 148 -17.80 -5.76 16.26
N ASN A 149 -17.66 -4.83 15.33
CA ASN A 149 -18.74 -4.29 14.51
C ASN A 149 -18.70 -4.79 13.06
N LEU A 150 -17.71 -5.62 12.70
CA LEU A 150 -17.67 -6.28 11.40
C LEU A 150 -18.50 -7.57 11.44
N LYS A 151 -18.96 -8.01 10.28
CA LYS A 151 -19.59 -9.33 10.16
C LYS A 151 -18.52 -10.44 10.28
N SER A 152 -18.92 -11.61 10.76
CA SER A 152 -18.02 -12.71 11.12
C SER A 152 -17.24 -13.30 9.92
N ASP A 153 -17.75 -13.10 8.70
CA ASP A 153 -17.14 -13.55 7.44
C ASP A 153 -16.44 -12.42 6.66
N CYS A 154 -16.30 -11.23 7.26
CA CYS A 154 -15.57 -10.13 6.65
C CYS A 154 -14.09 -10.50 6.45
N LEU A 155 -13.63 -10.41 5.19
CA LEU A 155 -12.20 -10.57 4.88
C LEU A 155 -11.42 -9.30 5.26
N LEU A 156 -10.35 -9.45 6.03
CA LEU A 156 -9.42 -8.36 6.31
C LEU A 156 -8.21 -8.46 5.37
N LEU A 157 -7.96 -7.41 4.59
CA LEU A 157 -6.84 -7.35 3.66
C LEU A 157 -5.84 -6.27 4.07
N GLU A 158 -4.64 -6.67 4.53
CA GLU A 158 -3.59 -5.76 4.92
C GLU A 158 -2.66 -5.44 3.73
N VAL A 159 -2.78 -4.22 3.21
CA VAL A 159 -1.99 -3.72 2.06
C VAL A 159 -0.89 -2.77 2.51
N ALA A 160 -1.04 -2.16 3.68
CA ALA A 160 -0.05 -1.22 4.20
C ALA A 160 1.28 -1.92 4.53
N SER A 161 2.36 -1.15 4.46
CA SER A 161 3.68 -1.58 4.93
C SER A 161 3.74 -1.62 6.47
N PRO A 162 4.72 -2.32 7.07
CA PRO A 162 4.94 -2.24 8.51
C PRO A 162 4.99 -0.78 9.01
N PRO A 163 4.48 -0.50 10.22
CA PRO A 163 4.06 -1.46 11.26
C PRO A 163 2.68 -2.11 11.09
N PHE A 164 2.05 -2.05 9.91
CA PHE A 164 0.71 -2.54 9.60
C PHE A 164 -0.41 -1.80 10.36
N GLY A 165 -1.64 -1.86 9.83
CA GLY A 165 -2.77 -1.20 10.48
C GLY A 165 -3.76 -2.15 11.14
N ILE A 166 -3.75 -3.43 10.77
CA ILE A 166 -4.61 -4.47 11.34
C ILE A 166 -3.92 -5.11 12.53
N ASP A 167 -4.62 -5.24 13.65
CA ASP A 167 -4.19 -6.06 14.77
C ASP A 167 -4.48 -7.55 14.49
N PHE A 168 -3.44 -8.29 14.14
CA PHE A 168 -3.56 -9.71 13.80
C PHE A 168 -3.95 -10.58 14.99
N GLY A 169 -3.60 -10.17 16.22
CA GLY A 169 -4.00 -10.84 17.46
C GLY A 169 -5.50 -10.73 17.68
N ALA A 170 -6.02 -9.50 17.61
CA ALA A 170 -7.45 -9.24 17.70
C ALA A 170 -8.25 -9.94 16.59
N ALA A 171 -7.74 -9.95 15.36
CA ALA A 171 -8.41 -10.64 14.26
C ALA A 171 -8.54 -12.15 14.52
N LYS A 172 -7.50 -12.77 15.07
CA LYS A 172 -7.54 -14.20 15.48
C LYS A 172 -8.56 -14.45 16.58
N GLU A 173 -8.65 -13.56 17.59
CA GLU A 173 -9.65 -13.66 18.66
C GLU A 173 -11.09 -13.59 18.12
N HIS A 174 -11.31 -12.79 17.06
CA HIS A 174 -12.60 -12.63 16.39
C HIS A 174 -12.87 -13.68 15.32
N ALA A 175 -11.97 -14.64 15.10
CA ALA A 175 -12.03 -15.63 14.04
C ALA A 175 -12.13 -15.03 12.63
N LEU A 176 -11.65 -13.79 12.43
CA LEU A 176 -11.63 -13.12 11.14
C LEU A 176 -10.43 -13.56 10.31
N THR A 177 -10.65 -13.79 9.02
CA THR A 177 -9.59 -14.11 8.07
C THR A 177 -8.79 -12.86 7.71
N VAL A 178 -7.46 -12.91 7.87
CA VAL A 178 -6.56 -11.82 7.47
C VAL A 178 -5.59 -12.28 6.41
N ILE A 179 -5.50 -11.52 5.31
CA ILE A 179 -4.51 -11.73 4.26
C ILE A 179 -3.52 -10.56 4.25
N LYS A 180 -2.22 -10.86 4.35
CA LYS A 180 -1.15 -9.88 4.16
C LYS A 180 -0.80 -9.77 2.69
N ALA A 181 -1.12 -8.64 2.08
CA ALA A 181 -0.94 -8.36 0.66
C ALA A 181 0.29 -7.46 0.41
N SER A 182 1.47 -7.97 0.74
CA SER A 182 2.73 -7.23 0.55
C SER A 182 3.31 -7.40 -0.85
N SER A 183 4.02 -6.36 -1.33
CA SER A 183 4.78 -6.36 -2.60
C SER A 183 3.95 -6.72 -3.82
N LEU A 184 2.70 -6.28 -3.86
CA LEU A 184 1.75 -6.59 -4.94
C LEU A 184 2.27 -6.21 -6.34
N PRO A 185 2.86 -5.02 -6.59
CA PRO A 185 3.32 -4.67 -7.94
C PRO A 185 4.26 -5.71 -8.55
N GLY A 186 5.26 -6.17 -7.79
CA GLY A 186 6.20 -7.18 -8.25
C GLY A 186 5.62 -8.58 -8.41
N LYS A 187 4.51 -8.90 -7.71
CA LYS A 187 3.86 -10.21 -7.78
C LYS A 187 2.86 -10.32 -8.94
N VAL A 188 2.09 -9.27 -9.19
CA VAL A 188 0.98 -9.31 -10.16
C VAL A 188 1.36 -8.73 -11.52
N ALA A 189 2.27 -7.74 -11.54
CA ALA A 189 2.71 -7.06 -12.76
C ALA A 189 4.23 -6.79 -12.75
N PRO A 190 5.09 -7.82 -12.68
CA PRO A 190 6.54 -7.64 -12.50
C PRO A 190 7.21 -6.83 -13.61
N LYS A 191 6.74 -6.97 -14.86
CA LYS A 191 7.24 -6.17 -16.00
C LYS A 191 6.93 -4.69 -15.78
N THR A 192 5.67 -4.35 -15.51
CA THR A 192 5.24 -2.97 -15.24
C THR A 192 5.94 -2.39 -14.01
N ALA A 193 6.10 -3.16 -12.94
CA ALA A 193 6.83 -2.73 -11.75
C ALA A 193 8.29 -2.39 -12.06
N GLY A 194 8.97 -3.18 -12.90
CA GLY A 194 10.32 -2.89 -13.37
C GLY A 194 10.39 -1.64 -14.25
N GLU A 195 9.44 -1.47 -15.18
CA GLU A 195 9.33 -0.26 -16.02
C GLU A 195 9.08 1.01 -15.19
N ILE A 196 8.25 0.93 -14.14
CA ILE A 196 7.99 2.03 -13.20
C ILE A 196 9.29 2.42 -12.50
N ILE A 197 10.06 1.46 -11.97
CA ILE A 197 11.35 1.73 -11.35
C ILE A 197 12.26 2.42 -12.36
N GLY A 198 12.41 1.88 -13.57
CA GLY A 198 13.22 2.46 -14.64
C GLY A 198 12.84 3.91 -14.93
N LYS A 199 11.55 4.19 -15.18
CA LYS A 199 11.04 5.53 -15.44
C LYS A 199 11.30 6.52 -14.28
N THR A 200 11.33 6.03 -13.03
CA THR A 200 11.56 6.87 -11.86
C THR A 200 13.04 7.19 -11.68
N ILE A 201 13.95 6.22 -11.93
CA ILE A 201 15.37 6.42 -11.66
C ILE A 201 16.14 7.01 -12.85
N LEU A 202 15.75 6.75 -14.10
CA LEU A 202 16.46 7.28 -15.28
C LEU A 202 16.63 8.81 -15.27
N PRO A 203 15.61 9.63 -14.95
CA PRO A 203 15.77 11.09 -14.86
C PRO A 203 16.79 11.52 -13.79
N ILE A 204 16.98 10.70 -12.75
CA ILE A 204 17.97 10.97 -11.69
C ILE A 204 19.39 10.69 -12.24
N PHE A 205 19.56 9.62 -13.03
CA PHE A 205 20.82 9.32 -13.68
C PHE A 205 21.26 10.45 -14.64
N GLU A 206 20.34 10.93 -15.49
CA GLU A 206 20.58 12.04 -16.41
C GLU A 206 20.98 13.31 -15.67
N LYS A 207 20.18 13.71 -14.65
CA LYS A 207 20.43 14.91 -13.85
C LYS A 207 21.77 14.87 -13.10
N LYS A 208 22.26 13.67 -12.78
CA LYS A 208 23.53 13.45 -12.08
C LYS A 208 24.70 13.22 -13.04
N GLY A 209 24.48 13.22 -14.35
CA GLY A 209 25.52 12.94 -15.34
C GLY A 209 26.08 11.53 -15.26
N LEU A 210 25.30 10.56 -14.80
CA LEU A 210 25.69 9.16 -14.66
C LEU A 210 25.48 8.37 -15.97
N ILE A 211 24.70 8.91 -16.87
CA ILE A 211 24.48 8.46 -18.24
C ILE A 211 24.49 9.68 -19.16
N PRO A 212 24.88 9.51 -20.46
CA PRO A 212 24.89 10.59 -21.44
C PRO A 212 23.48 11.09 -21.76
#